data_0d2b4cfea0fd62ad336616305720ae91
#
_entry.id   0d2b4cfea0fd62ad336616305720ae91
#
_cell.length_a   1.000
_cell.length_b   1.000
_cell.length_c   1.000
_cell.angle_alpha   90.00
_cell.angle_beta   90.00
_cell.angle_gamma   90.00
#
_symmetry.space_group_name_H-M   'P 1'
#
loop_
_entity.id
_entity.type
_entity.pdbx_description
1 polymer ?
#
loop_
_entity_poly.entity_id
_entity_poly.type
_entity_poly.pdbx_seq_one_letter_code
_entity_poly.pdbx_strand_id
1 'polypeptide(L)'
;MELWQYIGRRLIQIAIIFFVIITVLFLLFRMAPGDPVSRMVDPDMTPEDAEHLISQLGLDKPLGMQYLYYLKNFFTGNFGESFHYGRPVIEIIWARLPNTILLFTTSIILAALVGVFLGKIASWHKGETTDTLMTIGALVTHTVFLPWLGLILIWVFAYKMDWFPITGILSEEVWLDPDAGIFTRLLDVLHHMILPLTTLFLVHFGSYLLIMRSSMLETLKEDYILTGRAKGLPEKVIRNHHAAPNAALPVVTSVGLSLAFSINGGALTETVFTWPGIGRELVMSVSQNDYPLAQACFLLIAIVVLISNLVVDTLYAYLDPRIRY
;
A
#
# COMPACT_ATOMS: atom_id res chain seq x y z
N MET A 1 14.47 -22.19 -19.72
CA MET A 1 13.01 -22.11 -20.00
C MET A 1 12.75 -20.82 -20.73
N GLU A 2 11.81 -20.80 -21.68
CA GLU A 2 11.41 -19.55 -22.34
C GLU A 2 10.61 -18.69 -21.36
N LEU A 3 10.69 -17.38 -21.47
CA LEU A 3 9.99 -16.40 -20.61
C LEU A 3 8.49 -16.73 -20.49
N TRP A 4 7.87 -17.17 -21.57
CA TRP A 4 6.46 -17.57 -21.60
C TRP A 4 6.13 -18.79 -20.75
N GLN A 5 7.04 -19.77 -20.67
CA GLN A 5 6.86 -20.94 -19.80
C GLN A 5 6.97 -20.55 -18.33
N TYR A 6 7.86 -19.61 -18.00
CA TYR A 6 7.96 -19.06 -16.66
C TYR A 6 6.71 -18.33 -16.25
N ILE A 7 6.22 -17.41 -17.10
CA ILE A 7 4.96 -16.67 -16.86
C ILE A 7 3.77 -17.63 -16.71
N GLY A 8 3.66 -18.63 -17.59
CA GLY A 8 2.60 -19.65 -17.50
C GLY A 8 2.61 -20.42 -16.18
N ARG A 9 3.79 -20.83 -15.71
CA ARG A 9 3.94 -21.50 -14.41
C ARG A 9 3.55 -20.58 -13.26
N ARG A 10 3.93 -19.30 -13.31
CA ARG A 10 3.57 -18.29 -12.30
C ARG A 10 2.07 -18.03 -12.27
N LEU A 11 1.41 -17.94 -13.41
CA LEU A 11 -0.04 -17.77 -13.47
C LEU A 11 -0.77 -18.97 -12.84
N ILE A 12 -0.30 -20.19 -13.07
CA ILE A 12 -0.87 -21.40 -12.42
C ILE A 12 -0.67 -21.32 -10.90
N GLN A 13 0.52 -20.96 -10.44
CA GLN A 13 0.80 -20.79 -9.00
C GLN A 13 -0.12 -19.73 -8.38
N ILE A 14 -0.28 -18.59 -9.04
CA ILE A 14 -1.18 -17.51 -8.59
C ILE A 14 -2.62 -18.01 -8.52
N ALA A 15 -3.10 -18.73 -9.52
CA ALA A 15 -4.45 -19.27 -9.52
C ALA A 15 -4.68 -20.23 -8.35
N ILE A 16 -3.70 -21.10 -8.05
CA ILE A 16 -3.78 -22.02 -6.92
C ILE A 16 -3.80 -21.25 -5.59
N ILE A 17 -2.87 -20.30 -5.40
CA ILE A 17 -2.78 -19.50 -4.17
C ILE A 17 -4.07 -18.68 -3.99
N PHE A 18 -4.56 -18.10 -5.05
CA PHE A 18 -5.81 -17.33 -5.03
C PHE A 18 -7.01 -18.20 -4.62
N PHE A 19 -7.13 -19.40 -5.18
CA PHE A 19 -8.16 -20.36 -4.79
C PHE A 19 -8.06 -20.76 -3.31
N VAL A 20 -6.85 -20.96 -2.80
CA VAL A 20 -6.61 -21.24 -1.38
C VAL A 20 -7.04 -20.04 -0.52
N ILE A 21 -6.68 -18.81 -0.91
CA ILE A 21 -7.08 -17.58 -0.18
C ILE A 21 -8.60 -17.44 -0.12
N ILE A 22 -9.28 -17.58 -1.24
CA ILE A 22 -10.75 -17.53 -1.31
C ILE A 22 -11.38 -18.58 -0.37
N THR A 23 -10.85 -19.80 -0.39
CA THR A 23 -11.36 -20.88 0.46
C THR A 23 -11.14 -20.57 1.93
N VAL A 24 -9.95 -20.11 2.29
CA VAL A 24 -9.63 -19.74 3.68
C VAL A 24 -10.51 -18.58 4.15
N LEU A 25 -10.70 -17.55 3.33
CA LEU A 25 -11.59 -16.42 3.67
C LEU A 25 -13.02 -16.88 3.86
N PHE A 26 -13.53 -17.74 2.96
CA PHE A 26 -14.86 -18.31 3.11
C PHE A 26 -15.01 -19.03 4.46
N LEU A 27 -14.09 -19.93 4.78
CA LEU A 27 -14.09 -20.68 6.04
C LEU A 27 -13.98 -19.76 7.25
N LEU A 28 -13.07 -18.80 7.21
CA LEU A 28 -12.84 -17.85 8.32
C LEU A 28 -14.12 -17.09 8.67
N PHE A 29 -14.81 -16.55 7.68
CA PHE A 29 -16.04 -15.79 7.93
C PHE A 29 -17.24 -16.67 8.24
N ARG A 30 -17.25 -17.94 7.81
CA ARG A 30 -18.32 -18.89 8.15
C ARG A 30 -18.14 -19.58 9.49
N MET A 31 -16.90 -19.75 9.93
CA MET A 31 -16.57 -20.36 11.22
C MET A 31 -16.37 -19.32 12.33
N ALA A 32 -16.47 -18.02 12.01
CA ALA A 32 -16.38 -16.97 13.00
C ALA A 32 -17.44 -17.18 14.10
N PRO A 33 -17.07 -17.10 15.40
CA PRO A 33 -18.00 -17.35 16.51
C PRO A 33 -19.17 -16.35 16.47
N GLY A 34 -20.37 -16.86 16.45
CA GLY A 34 -21.65 -16.14 16.32
C GLY A 34 -22.43 -16.60 15.08
N ASP A 35 -23.75 -16.61 15.18
CA ASP A 35 -24.60 -16.91 14.06
C ASP A 35 -24.48 -15.78 13.01
N PRO A 36 -23.95 -16.04 11.79
CA PRO A 36 -23.85 -15.02 10.76
C PRO A 36 -25.20 -14.38 10.44
N VAL A 37 -26.26 -15.16 10.55
CA VAL A 37 -27.64 -14.75 10.28
C VAL A 37 -28.13 -13.75 11.34
N SER A 38 -27.92 -14.04 12.62
CA SER A 38 -28.37 -13.17 13.73
C SER A 38 -27.66 -11.81 13.74
N ARG A 39 -26.51 -11.69 13.09
CA ARG A 39 -25.74 -10.43 12.97
C ARG A 39 -26.03 -9.66 11.69
N MET A 40 -26.62 -10.32 10.70
CA MET A 40 -27.06 -9.75 9.43
C MET A 40 -28.47 -9.18 9.49
N VAL A 41 -29.24 -9.66 10.47
CA VAL A 41 -30.61 -9.19 10.71
C VAL A 41 -30.53 -7.99 11.63
N ASP A 42 -30.80 -6.80 11.11
CA ASP A 42 -31.00 -5.61 11.92
C ASP A 42 -32.19 -5.86 12.86
N PRO A 43 -32.13 -5.49 14.16
CA PRO A 43 -33.27 -5.58 15.05
C PRO A 43 -34.55 -4.92 14.53
N ASP A 44 -34.41 -3.96 13.63
CA ASP A 44 -35.52 -3.24 12.98
C ASP A 44 -36.00 -3.88 11.66
N MET A 45 -35.35 -4.95 11.16
CA MET A 45 -35.78 -5.69 9.98
C MET A 45 -37.05 -6.52 10.24
N THR A 46 -37.93 -6.57 9.24
CA THR A 46 -39.05 -7.51 9.33
C THR A 46 -38.57 -8.96 9.18
N PRO A 47 -39.26 -9.95 9.80
CA PRO A 47 -38.89 -11.36 9.62
C PRO A 47 -38.83 -11.81 8.16
N GLU A 48 -39.69 -11.23 7.30
CA GLU A 48 -39.77 -11.53 5.86
C GLU A 48 -38.52 -11.01 5.14
N ASP A 49 -38.06 -9.80 5.45
CA ASP A 49 -36.83 -9.24 4.85
C ASP A 49 -35.59 -10.03 5.27
N ALA A 50 -35.57 -10.49 6.54
CA ALA A 50 -34.49 -11.33 7.06
C ALA A 50 -34.41 -12.68 6.34
N GLU A 51 -35.57 -13.38 6.17
CA GLU A 51 -35.63 -14.64 5.42
C GLU A 51 -35.24 -14.45 3.95
N HIS A 52 -35.65 -13.35 3.34
CA HIS A 52 -35.28 -13.02 1.95
C HIS A 52 -33.76 -12.79 1.81
N LEU A 53 -33.14 -12.08 2.75
CA LEU A 53 -31.70 -11.86 2.81
C LEU A 53 -30.92 -13.17 2.99
N ILE A 54 -31.38 -14.04 3.91
CA ILE A 54 -30.81 -15.36 4.16
C ILE A 54 -30.84 -16.23 2.91
N SER A 55 -31.98 -16.23 2.20
CA SER A 55 -32.15 -17.01 0.98
C SER A 55 -31.34 -16.46 -0.19
N GLN A 56 -31.23 -15.13 -0.35
CA GLN A 56 -30.40 -14.49 -1.37
C GLN A 56 -28.91 -14.80 -1.18
N LEU A 57 -28.44 -14.82 0.05
CA LEU A 57 -27.06 -15.15 0.38
C LEU A 57 -26.81 -16.67 0.41
N GLY A 58 -27.88 -17.48 0.27
CA GLY A 58 -27.82 -18.94 0.30
C GLY A 58 -27.38 -19.50 1.65
N LEU A 59 -27.60 -18.76 2.74
CA LEU A 59 -27.20 -19.13 4.10
C LEU A 59 -28.02 -20.30 4.65
N ASP A 60 -29.18 -20.54 4.10
CA ASP A 60 -30.08 -21.66 4.37
C ASP A 60 -29.58 -23.00 3.83
N LYS A 61 -28.53 -22.98 2.96
CA LYS A 61 -28.05 -24.16 2.23
C LYS A 61 -26.88 -24.84 2.95
N PRO A 62 -26.59 -26.12 2.62
CA PRO A 62 -25.40 -26.81 3.13
C PRO A 62 -24.11 -26.04 2.76
N LEU A 63 -23.08 -26.10 3.62
CA LEU A 63 -21.82 -25.36 3.47
C LEU A 63 -21.17 -25.50 2.08
N GLY A 64 -21.23 -26.68 1.47
CA GLY A 64 -20.71 -26.89 0.11
C GLY A 64 -21.44 -26.07 -0.96
N MET A 65 -22.77 -25.92 -0.84
CA MET A 65 -23.56 -25.10 -1.75
C MET A 65 -23.29 -23.61 -1.50
N GLN A 66 -23.16 -23.20 -0.24
CA GLN A 66 -22.79 -21.83 0.12
C GLN A 66 -21.44 -21.44 -0.49
N TYR A 67 -20.47 -22.36 -0.49
CA TYR A 67 -19.16 -22.14 -1.10
C TYR A 67 -19.25 -21.98 -2.63
N LEU A 68 -20.07 -22.78 -3.30
CA LEU A 68 -20.29 -22.63 -4.74
C LEU A 68 -20.98 -21.30 -5.11
N TYR A 69 -21.96 -20.86 -4.30
CA TYR A 69 -22.56 -19.53 -4.47
C TYR A 69 -21.55 -18.42 -4.25
N TYR A 70 -20.72 -18.53 -3.22
CA TYR A 70 -19.67 -17.57 -2.93
C TYR A 70 -18.67 -17.45 -4.09
N LEU A 71 -18.21 -18.58 -4.65
CA LEU A 71 -17.36 -18.56 -5.84
C LEU A 71 -18.07 -17.94 -7.05
N LYS A 72 -19.31 -18.32 -7.30
CA LYS A 72 -20.09 -17.75 -8.40
C LYS A 72 -20.21 -16.23 -8.26
N ASN A 73 -20.62 -15.74 -7.10
CA ASN A 73 -20.78 -14.31 -6.82
C ASN A 73 -19.45 -13.56 -6.97
N PHE A 74 -18.36 -14.15 -6.51
CA PHE A 74 -17.02 -13.57 -6.71
C PHE A 74 -16.70 -13.41 -8.21
N PHE A 75 -16.84 -14.47 -9.03
CA PHE A 75 -16.51 -14.41 -10.46
C PHE A 75 -17.48 -13.54 -11.27
N THR A 76 -18.66 -13.27 -10.77
CA THR A 76 -19.62 -12.34 -11.38
C THR A 76 -19.47 -10.91 -10.91
N GLY A 77 -18.54 -10.62 -9.97
CA GLY A 77 -18.33 -9.29 -9.39
C GLY A 77 -19.44 -8.85 -8.43
N ASN A 78 -20.31 -9.76 -8.02
CA ASN A 78 -21.37 -9.50 -7.06
C ASN A 78 -20.88 -9.80 -5.64
N PHE A 79 -20.32 -8.79 -4.98
CA PHE A 79 -19.84 -8.89 -3.59
C PHE A 79 -20.96 -8.65 -2.55
N GLY A 80 -22.21 -8.45 -3.00
CA GLY A 80 -23.32 -8.10 -2.13
C GLY A 80 -23.34 -6.62 -1.73
N GLU A 81 -24.16 -6.34 -0.73
CA GLU A 81 -24.32 -5.02 -0.14
C GLU A 81 -23.66 -4.96 1.23
N SER A 82 -23.07 -3.82 1.56
CA SER A 82 -22.54 -3.53 2.87
C SER A 82 -23.67 -3.37 3.86
N PHE A 83 -23.61 -4.06 4.99
CA PHE A 83 -24.63 -3.96 6.05
C PHE A 83 -24.61 -2.61 6.75
N HIS A 84 -23.42 -2.01 6.85
CA HIS A 84 -23.27 -0.71 7.50
C HIS A 84 -23.69 0.46 6.60
N TYR A 85 -23.32 0.41 5.31
CA TYR A 85 -23.58 1.51 4.37
C TYR A 85 -24.87 1.36 3.56
N GLY A 86 -25.50 0.16 3.49
CA GLY A 86 -26.68 -0.11 2.68
C GLY A 86 -26.47 0.13 1.18
N ARG A 87 -25.25 -0.08 0.69
CA ARG A 87 -24.85 0.15 -0.71
C ARG A 87 -24.03 -1.02 -1.25
N PRO A 88 -23.96 -1.20 -2.57
CA PRO A 88 -23.12 -2.22 -3.19
C PRO A 88 -21.65 -2.07 -2.75
N VAL A 89 -21.06 -3.17 -2.28
CA VAL A 89 -19.68 -3.21 -1.77
C VAL A 89 -18.68 -2.71 -2.81
N ILE A 90 -18.91 -3.03 -4.08
CA ILE A 90 -18.00 -2.61 -5.17
C ILE A 90 -17.91 -1.08 -5.31
N GLU A 91 -18.99 -0.36 -5.08
CA GLU A 91 -19.02 1.11 -5.12
C GLU A 91 -18.16 1.71 -4.00
N ILE A 92 -18.24 1.12 -2.80
CA ILE A 92 -17.45 1.55 -1.64
C ILE A 92 -15.96 1.34 -1.94
N ILE A 93 -15.60 0.18 -2.46
CA ILE A 93 -14.21 -0.14 -2.84
C ILE A 93 -13.66 0.86 -3.86
N TRP A 94 -14.40 1.12 -4.95
CA TRP A 94 -13.98 2.08 -5.97
C TRP A 94 -13.87 3.51 -5.45
N ALA A 95 -14.69 3.89 -4.48
CA ALA A 95 -14.59 5.21 -3.83
C ALA A 95 -13.35 5.34 -2.90
N ARG A 96 -12.90 4.23 -2.29
CA ARG A 96 -11.78 4.23 -1.32
C ARG A 96 -10.42 3.98 -1.97
N LEU A 97 -10.36 3.16 -2.99
CA LEU A 97 -9.12 2.74 -3.66
C LEU A 97 -8.24 3.91 -4.15
N PRO A 98 -8.78 4.94 -4.81
CA PRO A 98 -7.97 6.09 -5.26
C PRO A 98 -7.26 6.81 -4.10
N ASN A 99 -7.88 6.91 -2.94
CA ASN A 99 -7.31 7.58 -1.78
C ASN A 99 -6.10 6.82 -1.23
N THR A 100 -6.17 5.49 -1.16
CA THR A 100 -5.03 4.64 -0.80
C THR A 100 -3.90 4.81 -1.80
N ILE A 101 -4.19 4.68 -3.10
CA ILE A 101 -3.19 4.81 -4.15
C ILE A 101 -2.52 6.20 -4.10
N LEU A 102 -3.30 7.27 -3.97
CA LEU A 102 -2.79 8.63 -3.89
C LEU A 102 -1.79 8.80 -2.75
N LEU A 103 -2.17 8.42 -1.53
CA LEU A 103 -1.34 8.58 -0.34
C LEU A 103 -0.04 7.79 -0.44
N PHE A 104 -0.13 6.49 -0.72
CA PHE A 104 1.04 5.59 -0.71
C PHE A 104 1.96 5.84 -1.89
N THR A 105 1.43 6.01 -3.09
CA THR A 105 2.26 6.27 -4.29
C THR A 105 3.03 7.58 -4.14
N THR A 106 2.37 8.65 -3.68
CA THR A 106 3.01 9.94 -3.47
C THR A 106 4.12 9.85 -2.42
N SER A 107 3.85 9.13 -1.30
CA SER A 107 4.86 8.97 -0.24
C SER A 107 6.08 8.18 -0.70
N ILE A 108 5.89 7.10 -1.46
CA ILE A 108 6.98 6.26 -1.99
C ILE A 108 7.83 7.05 -2.98
N ILE A 109 7.21 7.77 -3.91
CA ILE A 109 7.94 8.58 -4.89
C ILE A 109 8.75 9.67 -4.20
N LEU A 110 8.15 10.41 -3.27
CA LEU A 110 8.84 11.47 -2.53
C LEU A 110 9.99 10.90 -1.70
N ALA A 111 9.76 9.80 -0.99
CA ALA A 111 10.77 9.11 -0.20
C ALA A 111 11.94 8.60 -1.04
N ALA A 112 11.65 8.07 -2.23
CA ALA A 112 12.67 7.61 -3.16
C ALA A 112 13.53 8.77 -3.70
N LEU A 113 12.91 9.87 -4.11
CA LEU A 113 13.63 11.05 -4.63
C LEU A 113 14.58 11.62 -3.57
N VAL A 114 14.07 11.82 -2.35
CA VAL A 114 14.87 12.37 -1.24
C VAL A 114 15.90 11.34 -0.76
N GLY A 115 15.53 10.07 -0.64
CA GLY A 115 16.43 8.99 -0.23
C GLY A 115 17.61 8.81 -1.19
N VAL A 116 17.36 8.80 -2.50
CA VAL A 116 18.42 8.74 -3.53
C VAL A 116 19.32 9.97 -3.45
N PHE A 117 18.76 11.16 -3.31
CA PHE A 117 19.52 12.39 -3.21
C PHE A 117 20.45 12.40 -2.00
N LEU A 118 19.90 12.09 -0.81
CA LEU A 118 20.65 12.07 0.43
C LEU A 118 21.64 10.90 0.50
N GLY A 119 21.25 9.70 0.01
CA GLY A 119 22.13 8.53 -0.07
C GLY A 119 23.36 8.76 -0.94
N LYS A 120 23.19 9.48 -2.06
CA LYS A 120 24.31 9.92 -2.91
C LYS A 120 25.25 10.88 -2.18
N ILE A 121 24.70 11.80 -1.39
CA ILE A 121 25.52 12.74 -0.58
C ILE A 121 26.27 11.98 0.52
N ALA A 122 25.58 11.13 1.28
CA ALA A 122 26.16 10.34 2.36
C ALA A 122 27.31 9.45 1.88
N SER A 123 27.14 8.75 0.75
CA SER A 123 28.20 7.90 0.18
C SER A 123 29.45 8.68 -0.25
N TRP A 124 29.26 9.92 -0.72
CA TRP A 124 30.37 10.77 -1.16
C TRP A 124 31.21 11.30 -0.01
N HIS A 125 30.58 11.54 1.14
CA HIS A 125 31.23 12.00 2.38
C HIS A 125 31.48 10.84 3.36
N LYS A 126 31.77 9.64 2.81
CA LYS A 126 31.98 8.43 3.60
C LYS A 126 32.97 8.64 4.75
N GLY A 127 32.50 8.33 5.97
CA GLY A 127 33.30 8.42 7.19
C GLY A 127 33.35 9.83 7.82
N GLU A 128 32.72 10.81 7.19
CA GLU A 128 32.55 12.15 7.76
C GLU A 128 31.31 12.24 8.66
N THR A 129 31.19 13.32 9.42
CA THR A 129 30.01 13.58 10.27
C THR A 129 28.72 13.61 9.49
N THR A 130 28.73 14.15 8.27
CA THR A 130 27.58 14.19 7.36
C THR A 130 27.04 12.80 7.04
N ASP A 131 27.92 11.86 6.67
CA ASP A 131 27.58 10.47 6.42
C ASP A 131 26.97 9.82 7.66
N THR A 132 27.62 10.01 8.81
CA THR A 132 27.19 9.44 10.08
C THR A 132 25.81 9.95 10.49
N LEU A 133 25.57 11.26 10.43
CA LEU A 133 24.28 11.87 10.79
C LEU A 133 23.16 11.42 9.87
N MET A 134 23.39 11.40 8.53
CA MET A 134 22.40 10.95 7.56
C MET A 134 22.06 9.46 7.75
N THR A 135 23.08 8.63 8.00
CA THR A 135 22.90 7.19 8.21
C THR A 135 22.16 6.90 9.51
N ILE A 136 22.51 7.56 10.62
CA ILE A 136 21.81 7.43 11.90
C ILE A 136 20.38 7.93 11.77
N GLY A 137 20.16 9.10 11.16
CA GLY A 137 18.82 9.63 10.91
C GLY A 137 17.94 8.67 10.09
N ALA A 138 18.50 8.10 9.03
CA ALA A 138 17.82 7.10 8.21
C ALA A 138 17.46 5.83 8.98
N LEU A 139 18.38 5.32 9.82
CA LEU A 139 18.14 4.16 10.68
C LEU A 139 17.04 4.44 11.70
N VAL A 140 17.10 5.58 12.38
CA VAL A 140 16.09 5.97 13.38
C VAL A 140 14.72 6.07 12.74
N THR A 141 14.58 6.79 11.63
CA THR A 141 13.28 6.97 10.98
C THR A 141 12.72 5.67 10.40
N HIS A 142 13.60 4.78 9.88
CA HIS A 142 13.19 3.49 9.34
C HIS A 142 12.73 2.50 10.43
N THR A 143 13.26 2.60 11.65
CA THR A 143 12.94 1.67 12.75
C THR A 143 11.79 2.15 13.64
N VAL A 144 11.38 3.41 13.53
CA VAL A 144 10.29 3.94 14.33
C VAL A 144 8.97 3.24 13.99
N PHE A 145 8.22 2.85 15.03
CA PHE A 145 6.89 2.28 14.86
C PHE A 145 5.93 3.32 14.28
N LEU A 146 5.48 3.08 13.06
CA LEU A 146 4.75 4.02 12.22
C LEU A 146 3.51 4.64 12.90
N PRO A 147 2.60 3.88 13.56
CA PRO A 147 1.44 4.47 14.25
C PRO A 147 1.84 5.44 15.37
N TRP A 148 2.89 5.13 16.11
CA TRP A 148 3.39 5.99 17.17
C TRP A 148 3.94 7.32 16.62
N LEU A 149 4.69 7.26 15.52
CA LEU A 149 5.16 8.46 14.82
C LEU A 149 3.99 9.31 14.34
N GLY A 150 2.97 8.69 13.74
CA GLY A 150 1.76 9.36 13.29
C GLY A 150 1.04 10.09 14.42
N LEU A 151 0.85 9.43 15.57
CA LEU A 151 0.22 10.04 16.73
C LEU A 151 1.02 11.22 17.30
N ILE A 152 2.36 11.14 17.32
CA ILE A 152 3.21 12.27 17.73
C ILE A 152 3.07 13.44 16.76
N LEU A 153 3.08 13.19 15.45
CA LEU A 153 2.90 14.26 14.46
C LEU A 153 1.53 14.93 14.58
N ILE A 154 0.47 14.17 14.80
CA ILE A 154 -0.88 14.71 15.07
C ILE A 154 -0.84 15.54 16.35
N TRP A 155 -0.28 15.01 17.43
CA TRP A 155 -0.26 15.73 18.72
C TRP A 155 0.51 17.04 18.63
N VAL A 156 1.68 17.06 17.97
CA VAL A 156 2.51 18.27 17.87
C VAL A 156 1.93 19.26 16.87
N PHE A 157 1.70 18.82 15.63
CA PHE A 157 1.42 19.74 14.52
C PHE A 157 -0.06 20.03 14.31
N ALA A 158 -0.95 19.08 14.61
CA ALA A 158 -2.37 19.31 14.50
C ALA A 158 -2.98 19.83 15.81
N TYR A 159 -2.69 19.18 16.95
CA TYR A 159 -3.33 19.55 18.22
C TYR A 159 -2.65 20.73 18.94
N LYS A 160 -1.29 20.76 19.05
CA LYS A 160 -0.59 21.80 19.77
C LYS A 160 -0.36 23.07 18.96
N MET A 161 -0.02 22.92 17.68
CA MET A 161 0.35 24.05 16.79
C MET A 161 -0.83 24.51 15.94
N ASP A 162 -1.87 23.67 15.78
CA ASP A 162 -3.03 23.93 14.92
C ASP A 162 -2.66 24.27 13.46
N TRP A 163 -1.59 23.62 12.97
CA TRP A 163 -1.10 23.89 11.62
C TRP A 163 -1.77 23.01 10.57
N PHE A 164 -2.16 21.79 10.96
CA PHE A 164 -2.73 20.79 10.05
C PHE A 164 -4.00 20.16 10.64
N PRO A 165 -4.90 19.65 9.79
CA PRO A 165 -6.07 18.93 10.22
C PRO A 165 -5.70 17.66 11.02
N ILE A 166 -6.53 17.32 12.01
CA ILE A 166 -6.29 16.14 12.86
C ILE A 166 -6.60 14.87 12.08
N THR A 167 -7.68 14.85 11.30
CA THR A 167 -8.23 13.63 10.67
C THR A 167 -8.93 13.95 9.35
N GLY A 168 -9.17 12.90 8.56
CA GLY A 168 -9.99 13.00 7.35
C GLY A 168 -9.21 13.29 6.08
N ILE A 169 -9.93 13.61 5.01
CA ILE A 169 -9.39 13.93 3.69
C ILE A 169 -9.84 15.32 3.20
N LEU A 170 -10.92 15.84 3.77
CA LEU A 170 -11.50 17.14 3.46
C LEU A 170 -12.08 17.76 4.73
N SER A 171 -12.00 19.09 4.84
CA SER A 171 -12.68 19.88 5.87
C SER A 171 -14.20 19.83 5.67
N GLU A 172 -14.96 19.84 6.77
CA GLU A 172 -16.43 19.85 6.69
C GLU A 172 -16.94 21.05 5.90
N GLU A 173 -16.31 22.22 6.04
CA GLU A 173 -16.65 23.46 5.32
C GLU A 173 -16.54 23.27 3.80
N VAL A 174 -15.46 22.63 3.33
CA VAL A 174 -15.23 22.37 1.90
C VAL A 174 -16.12 21.24 1.38
N TRP A 175 -16.42 20.25 2.25
CA TRP A 175 -17.29 19.15 1.90
C TRP A 175 -18.74 19.58 1.71
N LEU A 176 -19.25 20.44 2.60
CA LEU A 176 -20.63 20.92 2.61
C LEU A 176 -20.89 22.06 1.63
N ASP A 177 -19.85 22.69 1.07
CA ASP A 177 -19.97 23.75 0.08
C ASP A 177 -20.15 23.17 -1.34
N PRO A 178 -21.35 23.27 -1.94
CA PRO A 178 -21.59 22.82 -3.30
C PRO A 178 -20.81 23.61 -4.34
N ASP A 179 -20.48 24.87 -4.03
CA ASP A 179 -19.80 25.81 -4.93
C ASP A 179 -18.28 25.76 -4.77
N ALA A 180 -17.77 24.96 -3.84
CA ALA A 180 -16.33 24.75 -3.66
C ALA A 180 -15.70 24.27 -4.97
N GLY A 181 -14.86 25.11 -5.56
CA GLY A 181 -14.15 24.80 -6.80
C GLY A 181 -13.21 23.60 -6.65
N ILE A 182 -12.91 22.94 -7.77
CA ILE A 182 -11.99 21.77 -7.77
C ILE A 182 -10.62 22.10 -7.20
N PHE A 183 -10.14 23.33 -7.38
CA PHE A 183 -8.87 23.80 -6.86
C PHE A 183 -8.88 23.92 -5.32
N THR A 184 -9.97 24.42 -4.74
CA THR A 184 -10.16 24.52 -3.28
C THR A 184 -10.17 23.13 -2.66
N ARG A 185 -10.92 22.19 -3.26
CA ARG A 185 -10.95 20.78 -2.82
C ARG A 185 -9.58 20.13 -2.92
N LEU A 186 -8.83 20.36 -4.00
CA LEU A 186 -7.49 19.80 -4.17
C LEU A 186 -6.52 20.33 -3.12
N LEU A 187 -6.53 21.64 -2.84
CA LEU A 187 -5.67 22.22 -1.80
C LEU A 187 -6.02 21.70 -0.42
N ASP A 188 -7.28 21.50 -0.12
CA ASP A 188 -7.74 20.96 1.15
C ASP A 188 -7.32 19.50 1.32
N VAL A 189 -7.48 18.67 0.27
CA VAL A 189 -6.95 17.29 0.26
C VAL A 189 -5.44 17.27 0.49
N LEU A 190 -4.69 18.13 -0.18
CA LEU A 190 -3.23 18.23 0.00
C LEU A 190 -2.87 18.61 1.43
N HIS A 191 -3.64 19.53 2.04
CA HIS A 191 -3.43 19.95 3.43
C HIS A 191 -3.66 18.79 4.42
N HIS A 192 -4.74 18.02 4.24
CA HIS A 192 -5.02 16.83 5.04
C HIS A 192 -3.99 15.71 4.82
N MET A 193 -3.39 15.64 3.63
CA MET A 193 -2.42 14.61 3.28
C MET A 193 -1.04 14.84 3.91
N ILE A 194 -0.69 16.06 4.36
CA ILE A 194 0.68 16.39 4.81
C ILE A 194 1.14 15.48 5.95
N LEU A 195 0.37 15.31 7.01
CA LEU A 195 0.78 14.52 8.18
C LEU A 195 0.88 13.02 7.87
N PRO A 196 -0.12 12.36 7.26
CA PRO A 196 0.00 10.95 6.89
C PRO A 196 1.12 10.72 5.86
N LEU A 197 1.29 11.61 4.88
CA LEU A 197 2.36 11.55 3.91
C LEU A 197 3.73 11.70 4.56
N THR A 198 3.90 12.65 5.49
CA THR A 198 5.15 12.85 6.22
C THR A 198 5.51 11.62 7.05
N THR A 199 4.53 10.98 7.70
CA THR A 199 4.73 9.76 8.46
C THR A 199 5.25 8.62 7.57
N LEU A 200 4.60 8.36 6.45
CA LEU A 200 5.00 7.33 5.49
C LEU A 200 6.35 7.68 4.84
N PHE A 201 6.55 8.93 4.47
CA PHE A 201 7.79 9.43 3.90
C PHE A 201 8.98 9.16 4.83
N LEU A 202 8.88 9.53 6.12
CA LEU A 202 9.96 9.36 7.10
C LEU A 202 10.36 7.88 7.27
N VAL A 203 9.40 6.97 7.24
CA VAL A 203 9.68 5.53 7.37
C VAL A 203 10.35 4.97 6.10
N HIS A 204 9.88 5.38 4.92
CA HIS A 204 10.37 4.84 3.65
C HIS A 204 11.69 5.47 3.17
N PHE A 205 11.91 6.78 3.37
CA PHE A 205 13.09 7.45 2.83
C PHE A 205 14.39 6.91 3.42
N GLY A 206 14.38 6.50 4.70
CA GLY A 206 15.55 5.93 5.36
C GLY A 206 16.03 4.66 4.66
N SER A 207 15.12 3.78 4.26
CA SER A 207 15.45 2.57 3.51
C SER A 207 16.10 2.89 2.15
N TYR A 208 15.51 3.80 1.37
CA TYR A 208 16.05 4.19 0.07
C TYR A 208 17.41 4.91 0.17
N LEU A 209 17.60 5.72 1.22
CA LEU A 209 18.89 6.36 1.51
C LEU A 209 19.96 5.30 1.75
N LEU A 210 19.70 4.31 2.59
CA LEU A 210 20.66 3.26 2.95
C LEU A 210 21.00 2.38 1.75
N ILE A 211 20.00 2.00 0.92
CA ILE A 211 20.22 1.24 -0.30
C ILE A 211 21.10 2.05 -1.27
N MET A 212 20.75 3.31 -1.53
CA MET A 212 21.53 4.16 -2.44
C MET A 212 22.95 4.37 -1.94
N ARG A 213 23.13 4.61 -0.63
CA ARG A 213 24.46 4.78 -0.03
C ARG A 213 25.32 3.52 -0.19
N SER A 214 24.80 2.34 0.14
CA SER A 214 25.56 1.10 0.01
C SER A 214 25.93 0.79 -1.43
N SER A 215 24.99 0.91 -2.34
CA SER A 215 25.19 0.68 -3.77
C SER A 215 26.18 1.67 -4.38
N MET A 216 26.15 2.96 -3.97
CA MET A 216 27.15 3.94 -4.39
C MET A 216 28.56 3.57 -3.92
N LEU A 217 28.70 3.11 -2.66
CA LEU A 217 30.01 2.72 -2.11
C LEU A 217 30.60 1.49 -2.82
N GLU A 218 29.77 0.58 -3.32
CA GLU A 218 30.18 -0.56 -4.14
C GLU A 218 30.56 -0.08 -5.53
N THR A 219 29.72 0.68 -6.18
CA THR A 219 29.93 1.21 -7.54
C THR A 219 31.20 2.05 -7.66
N LEU A 220 31.52 2.84 -6.63
CA LEU A 220 32.73 3.67 -6.63
C LEU A 220 34.05 2.89 -6.60
N LYS A 221 34.02 1.57 -6.38
CA LYS A 221 35.19 0.68 -6.41
C LYS A 221 35.37 -0.01 -7.76
N GLU A 222 34.42 0.12 -8.67
CA GLU A 222 34.42 -0.55 -9.97
C GLU A 222 35.54 0.00 -10.90
N ASP A 223 36.10 -0.87 -11.75
CA ASP A 223 37.24 -0.55 -12.63
C ASP A 223 36.96 0.60 -13.62
N TYR A 224 35.71 0.74 -14.08
CA TYR A 224 35.36 1.85 -14.98
C TYR A 224 35.38 3.20 -14.29
N ILE A 225 35.17 3.26 -12.98
CA ILE A 225 35.30 4.46 -12.17
C ILE A 225 36.78 4.83 -12.02
N LEU A 226 37.63 3.83 -11.76
CA LEU A 226 39.10 4.04 -11.74
C LEU A 226 39.62 4.53 -13.11
N THR A 227 39.13 3.98 -14.19
CA THR A 227 39.44 4.43 -15.55
C THR A 227 38.99 5.90 -15.77
N GLY A 228 37.82 6.28 -15.27
CA GLY A 228 37.35 7.66 -15.36
C GLY A 228 38.26 8.63 -14.61
N ARG A 229 38.73 8.27 -13.40
CA ARG A 229 39.75 9.06 -12.67
C ARG A 229 41.06 9.13 -13.38
N ALA A 230 41.56 8.01 -13.94
CA ALA A 230 42.80 7.98 -14.70
C ALA A 230 42.77 8.89 -15.95
N LYS A 231 41.57 9.08 -16.55
CA LYS A 231 41.34 10.03 -17.64
C LYS A 231 41.22 11.49 -17.19
N GLY A 232 41.31 11.77 -15.90
CA GLY A 232 41.25 13.13 -15.35
C GLY A 232 39.84 13.72 -15.31
N LEU A 233 38.78 12.90 -15.31
CA LEU A 233 37.41 13.40 -15.20
C LEU A 233 37.19 14.03 -13.80
N PRO A 234 36.49 15.18 -13.76
CA PRO A 234 36.13 15.80 -12.49
C PRO A 234 35.28 14.86 -11.60
N GLU A 235 35.56 14.82 -10.30
CA GLU A 235 34.83 13.95 -9.36
C GLU A 235 33.31 14.15 -9.39
N LYS A 236 32.83 15.38 -9.65
CA LYS A 236 31.39 15.66 -9.83
C LYS A 236 30.80 14.89 -11.03
N VAL A 237 31.56 14.75 -12.13
CA VAL A 237 31.13 14.00 -13.30
C VAL A 237 31.13 12.50 -13.00
N ILE A 238 32.20 12.01 -12.38
CA ILE A 238 32.31 10.60 -11.95
C ILE A 238 31.11 10.22 -11.08
N ARG A 239 30.81 11.03 -10.03
CA ARG A 239 29.71 10.79 -9.13
C ARG A 239 28.34 10.79 -9.82
N ASN A 240 28.05 11.84 -10.60
CA ASN A 240 26.69 12.06 -11.07
C ASN A 240 26.37 11.32 -12.39
N HIS A 241 27.36 11.14 -13.27
CA HIS A 241 27.12 10.57 -14.60
C HIS A 241 27.62 9.13 -14.73
N HIS A 242 28.59 8.70 -13.93
CA HIS A 242 29.14 7.34 -14.02
C HIS A 242 28.71 6.45 -12.85
N ALA A 243 28.77 6.93 -11.61
CA ALA A 243 28.46 6.10 -10.45
C ALA A 243 26.96 6.10 -10.11
N ALA A 244 26.32 7.28 -9.98
CA ALA A 244 24.95 7.39 -9.47
C ALA A 244 23.89 6.65 -10.33
N PRO A 245 23.95 6.64 -11.68
CA PRO A 245 22.95 5.90 -12.46
C PRO A 245 23.01 4.40 -12.22
N ASN A 246 24.22 3.83 -12.13
CA ASN A 246 24.39 2.40 -11.87
C ASN A 246 24.04 2.05 -10.42
N ALA A 247 24.43 2.88 -9.47
CA ALA A 247 24.10 2.71 -8.06
C ALA A 247 22.59 2.87 -7.76
N ALA A 248 21.84 3.58 -8.61
CA ALA A 248 20.40 3.74 -8.45
C ALA A 248 19.58 2.49 -8.83
N LEU A 249 20.13 1.54 -9.57
CA LEU A 249 19.40 0.36 -10.05
C LEU A 249 18.72 -0.43 -8.92
N PRO A 250 19.39 -0.78 -7.79
CA PRO A 250 18.74 -1.46 -6.68
C PRO A 250 17.63 -0.62 -6.03
N VAL A 251 17.79 0.72 -5.99
CA VAL A 251 16.75 1.62 -5.47
C VAL A 251 15.53 1.61 -6.39
N VAL A 252 15.72 1.73 -7.71
CA VAL A 252 14.63 1.69 -8.70
C VAL A 252 13.84 0.38 -8.57
N THR A 253 14.53 -0.75 -8.40
CA THR A 253 13.90 -2.05 -8.15
C THR A 253 13.09 -2.03 -6.86
N SER A 254 13.66 -1.53 -5.74
CA SER A 254 12.98 -1.43 -4.46
C SER A 254 11.75 -0.51 -4.52
N VAL A 255 11.85 0.62 -5.24
CA VAL A 255 10.72 1.54 -5.47
C VAL A 255 9.62 0.86 -6.28
N GLY A 256 9.98 0.15 -7.35
CA GLY A 256 9.03 -0.60 -8.16
C GLY A 256 8.23 -1.62 -7.33
N LEU A 257 8.93 -2.36 -6.46
CA LEU A 257 8.33 -3.27 -5.50
C LEU A 257 7.37 -2.54 -4.54
N SER A 258 7.83 -1.46 -3.93
CA SER A 258 7.03 -0.67 -3.00
C SER A 258 5.78 -0.09 -3.67
N LEU A 259 5.88 0.38 -4.92
CA LEU A 259 4.73 0.87 -5.70
C LEU A 259 3.75 -0.25 -6.01
N ALA A 260 4.23 -1.44 -6.37
CA ALA A 260 3.39 -2.59 -6.58
C ALA A 260 2.59 -2.95 -5.31
N PHE A 261 3.21 -2.85 -4.14
CA PHE A 261 2.55 -3.09 -2.85
C PHE A 261 1.76 -1.90 -2.29
N SER A 262 1.87 -0.71 -2.88
CA SER A 262 1.21 0.51 -2.37
C SER A 262 -0.31 0.42 -2.31
N ILE A 263 -0.91 -0.38 -3.18
CA ILE A 263 -2.36 -0.60 -3.25
C ILE A 263 -2.88 -1.41 -2.04
N ASN A 264 -2.01 -2.18 -1.37
CA ASN A 264 -2.40 -2.92 -0.17
C ASN A 264 -2.81 -2.01 0.98
N GLY A 265 -2.47 -0.73 0.89
CA GLY A 265 -2.71 0.25 1.93
C GLY A 265 -1.92 -0.04 3.21
N GLY A 266 -1.91 0.94 4.06
CA GLY A 266 -1.43 0.77 5.42
C GLY A 266 -2.60 0.91 6.37
N ALA A 267 -3.29 -0.18 6.68
CA ALA A 267 -4.46 -0.16 7.54
C ALA A 267 -4.24 0.66 8.84
N LEU A 268 -3.04 0.56 9.42
CA LEU A 268 -2.65 1.31 10.60
C LEU A 268 -2.52 2.82 10.31
N THR A 269 -1.87 3.22 9.23
CA THR A 269 -1.71 4.65 8.87
C THR A 269 -3.06 5.27 8.55
N GLU A 270 -3.84 4.63 7.69
CA GLU A 270 -5.16 5.12 7.30
C GLU A 270 -6.11 5.21 8.50
N THR A 271 -6.00 4.28 9.47
CA THR A 271 -6.81 4.32 10.70
C THR A 271 -6.37 5.45 11.62
N VAL A 272 -5.06 5.63 11.86
CA VAL A 272 -4.53 6.70 12.74
C VAL A 272 -4.93 8.09 12.24
N PHE A 273 -4.83 8.33 10.93
CA PHE A 273 -5.18 9.62 10.34
C PHE A 273 -6.65 9.71 9.89
N THR A 274 -7.44 8.69 10.13
CA THR A 274 -8.83 8.59 9.63
C THR A 274 -8.92 8.82 8.11
N TRP A 275 -7.86 8.46 7.39
CA TRP A 275 -7.79 8.57 5.94
C TRP A 275 -8.73 7.57 5.29
N PRO A 276 -9.66 7.99 4.40
CA PRO A 276 -10.69 7.12 3.86
C PRO A 276 -10.16 6.21 2.74
N GLY A 277 -9.28 5.29 3.10
CA GLY A 277 -8.67 4.30 2.23
C GLY A 277 -9.18 2.87 2.47
N ILE A 278 -8.68 1.92 1.67
CA ILE A 278 -9.08 0.50 1.70
C ILE A 278 -8.65 -0.18 3.01
N GLY A 279 -7.48 0.14 3.54
CA GLY A 279 -6.99 -0.47 4.78
C GLY A 279 -7.82 -0.06 5.99
N ARG A 280 -8.20 1.22 6.09
CA ARG A 280 -9.13 1.69 7.13
C ARG A 280 -10.51 1.06 6.96
N GLU A 281 -11.02 0.99 5.73
CA GLU A 281 -12.32 0.39 5.44
C GLU A 281 -12.37 -1.08 5.86
N LEU A 282 -11.28 -1.82 5.65
CA LEU A 282 -11.11 -3.18 6.13
C LEU A 282 -11.21 -3.27 7.66
N VAL A 283 -10.49 -2.41 8.39
CA VAL A 283 -10.52 -2.40 9.87
C VAL A 283 -11.93 -2.07 10.38
N MET A 284 -12.58 -1.08 9.78
CA MET A 284 -13.93 -0.66 10.15
C MET A 284 -14.97 -1.76 9.88
N SER A 285 -14.92 -2.38 8.70
CA SER A 285 -15.86 -3.44 8.33
C SER A 285 -15.74 -4.68 9.24
N VAL A 286 -14.52 -5.05 9.63
CA VAL A 286 -14.30 -6.12 10.62
C VAL A 286 -14.85 -5.73 11.99
N SER A 287 -14.59 -4.51 12.44
CA SER A 287 -15.05 -4.01 13.75
C SER A 287 -16.57 -3.90 13.85
N GLN A 288 -17.24 -3.61 12.74
CA GLN A 288 -18.69 -3.46 12.63
C GLN A 288 -19.40 -4.76 12.22
N ASN A 289 -18.66 -5.87 12.05
CA ASN A 289 -19.16 -7.14 11.55
C ASN A 289 -19.83 -7.06 10.16
N ASP A 290 -19.40 -6.12 9.32
CA ASP A 290 -19.82 -6.02 7.93
C ASP A 290 -19.03 -7.04 7.07
N TYR A 291 -19.51 -8.28 7.11
CA TYR A 291 -18.82 -9.40 6.47
C TYR A 291 -18.67 -9.27 4.96
N PRO A 292 -19.69 -8.83 4.17
CA PRO A 292 -19.53 -8.66 2.74
C PRO A 292 -18.43 -7.67 2.39
N LEU A 293 -18.38 -6.51 3.06
CA LEU A 293 -17.37 -5.49 2.84
C LEU A 293 -15.99 -5.96 3.30
N ALA A 294 -15.89 -6.60 4.48
CA ALA A 294 -14.63 -7.13 4.99
C ALA A 294 -14.04 -8.18 4.03
N GLN A 295 -14.85 -9.14 3.57
CA GLN A 295 -14.41 -10.16 2.63
C GLN A 295 -13.92 -9.57 1.31
N ALA A 296 -14.64 -8.59 0.77
CA ALA A 296 -14.25 -7.93 -0.47
C ALA A 296 -12.96 -7.12 -0.33
N CYS A 297 -12.76 -6.42 0.79
CA CYS A 297 -11.51 -5.72 1.08
C CYS A 297 -10.32 -6.70 1.20
N PHE A 298 -10.48 -7.82 1.92
CA PHE A 298 -9.44 -8.85 2.00
C PHE A 298 -9.12 -9.45 0.63
N LEU A 299 -10.14 -9.75 -0.18
CA LEU A 299 -9.95 -10.29 -1.53
C LEU A 299 -9.24 -9.28 -2.44
N LEU A 300 -9.62 -8.00 -2.39
CA LEU A 300 -8.94 -6.96 -3.16
C LEU A 300 -7.46 -6.91 -2.78
N ILE A 301 -7.14 -6.85 -1.49
CA ILE A 301 -5.76 -6.84 -1.00
C ILE A 301 -5.01 -8.09 -1.49
N ALA A 302 -5.61 -9.28 -1.39
CA ALA A 302 -5.02 -10.51 -1.86
C ALA A 302 -4.72 -10.50 -3.37
N ILE A 303 -5.67 -10.05 -4.19
CA ILE A 303 -5.51 -9.90 -5.65
C ILE A 303 -4.35 -8.95 -5.95
N VAL A 304 -4.32 -7.81 -5.28
CA VAL A 304 -3.27 -6.82 -5.47
C VAL A 304 -1.90 -7.38 -5.09
N VAL A 305 -1.77 -8.09 -3.97
CA VAL A 305 -0.52 -8.77 -3.58
C VAL A 305 -0.08 -9.78 -4.65
N LEU A 306 -1.00 -10.60 -5.14
CA LEU A 306 -0.69 -11.61 -6.15
C LEU A 306 -0.26 -10.98 -7.49
N ILE A 307 -0.95 -9.93 -7.94
CA ILE A 307 -0.58 -9.19 -9.14
C ILE A 307 0.77 -8.48 -8.95
N SER A 308 0.97 -7.85 -7.80
CA SER A 308 2.23 -7.19 -7.46
C SER A 308 3.41 -8.18 -7.48
N ASN A 309 3.24 -9.35 -6.89
CA ASN A 309 4.26 -10.40 -6.93
C ASN A 309 4.54 -10.86 -8.38
N LEU A 310 3.50 -11.02 -9.21
CA LEU A 310 3.69 -11.38 -10.63
C LEU A 310 4.48 -10.32 -11.39
N VAL A 311 4.14 -9.04 -11.18
CA VAL A 311 4.86 -7.92 -11.81
C VAL A 311 6.32 -7.91 -11.38
N VAL A 312 6.57 -8.09 -10.09
CA VAL A 312 7.91 -8.16 -9.50
C VAL A 312 8.71 -9.33 -10.06
N ASP A 313 8.14 -10.53 -10.06
CA ASP A 313 8.79 -11.73 -10.59
C ASP A 313 9.11 -11.57 -12.09
N THR A 314 8.19 -10.96 -12.84
CA THR A 314 8.39 -10.69 -14.27
C THR A 314 9.49 -9.64 -14.51
N LEU A 315 9.53 -8.58 -13.68
CA LEU A 315 10.58 -7.57 -13.73
C LEU A 315 11.94 -8.16 -13.40
N TYR A 316 12.06 -8.99 -12.37
CA TYR A 316 13.32 -9.69 -12.07
C TYR A 316 13.74 -10.60 -13.22
N ALA A 317 12.81 -11.34 -13.79
CA ALA A 317 13.07 -12.19 -14.94
C ALA A 317 13.59 -11.42 -16.17
N TYR A 318 13.14 -10.17 -16.34
CA TYR A 318 13.56 -9.30 -17.43
C TYR A 318 14.89 -8.58 -17.16
N LEU A 319 15.11 -8.14 -15.92
CA LEU A 319 16.27 -7.31 -15.55
C LEU A 319 17.52 -8.13 -15.24
N ASP A 320 17.40 -9.38 -14.76
CA ASP A 320 18.56 -10.23 -14.45
C ASP A 320 18.68 -11.40 -15.43
N PRO A 321 19.51 -11.28 -16.48
CA PRO A 321 19.77 -12.35 -17.43
C PRO A 321 20.52 -13.55 -16.82
N ARG A 322 20.97 -13.46 -15.56
CA ARG A 322 21.66 -14.57 -14.87
C ARG A 322 20.68 -15.55 -14.25
N ILE A 323 19.41 -15.19 -14.09
CA ILE A 323 18.37 -16.12 -13.65
C ILE A 323 18.12 -17.10 -14.80
N ARG A 324 18.74 -18.29 -14.72
CA ARG A 324 18.42 -19.41 -15.61
C ARG A 324 17.11 -20.03 -15.12
N TYR A 325 16.08 -19.93 -15.95
CA TYR A 325 14.74 -20.49 -15.74
C TYR A 325 14.71 -22.02 -15.78
#